data_6e9d2f12c7fb6435b81bd98b152d421c
#
_entry.id   6e9d2f12c7fb6435b81bd98b152d421c
#
_cell.length_a   1.000
_cell.length_b   1.000
_cell.length_c   1.000
_cell.angle_alpha   90.00
_cell.angle_beta   90.00
_cell.angle_gamma   90.00
#
_symmetry.space_group_name_H-M   'P 1'
#
loop_
_entity.id
_entity.type
_entity.pdbx_description
1 polymer ?
#
loop_
_entity_poly.entity_id
_entity_poly.type
_entity_poly.pdbx_seq_one_letter_code
_entity_poly.pdbx_strand_id
1 'polypeptide(L)'
;RREDIPARRILPAAPLPEAPEGAEVMDFTVSVSRCEQITEELLAEKPAIVYIPAELLDKLDLSAYAGRTEFCAVLPRIFRTADEPVLRDILQRHPEAASVAIGNLGHLPIARGLGRTLRGDFGLNVYNSRAVRFWQEMGLDSVTASFELRWQQVRDLAKYVPCEGIVYG
;
A
#
# COMPACT_ATOMS: atom_id res chain seq x y z
N ARG A 1 18.38 7.57 43.68
CA ARG A 1 19.58 7.75 42.83
C ARG A 1 19.12 7.56 41.39
N ARG A 2 19.14 8.64 40.63
CA ARG A 2 19.00 8.53 39.16
C ARG A 2 20.29 7.87 38.67
N GLU A 3 20.19 6.69 38.08
CA GLU A 3 21.30 6.10 37.35
C GLU A 3 21.61 6.99 36.14
N ASP A 4 22.87 7.36 35.98
CA ASP A 4 23.33 8.08 34.81
C ASP A 4 23.14 7.20 33.57
N ILE A 5 22.11 7.52 32.78
CA ILE A 5 21.89 6.89 31.50
C ILE A 5 22.99 7.37 30.56
N PRO A 6 23.86 6.48 30.04
CA PRO A 6 24.93 6.90 29.16
C PRO A 6 24.35 7.63 27.94
N ALA A 7 24.98 8.72 27.56
CA ALA A 7 24.57 9.54 26.42
C ALA A 7 24.40 8.62 25.20
N ARG A 8 23.21 8.64 24.61
CA ARG A 8 22.89 7.86 23.39
C ARG A 8 23.85 8.29 22.30
N ARG A 9 24.67 7.35 21.81
CA ARG A 9 25.55 7.60 20.67
C ARG A 9 24.69 7.86 19.45
N ILE A 10 24.59 9.11 19.04
CA ILE A 10 23.91 9.50 17.81
C ILE A 10 24.83 9.06 16.67
N LEU A 11 24.48 7.96 16.00
CA LEU A 11 25.15 7.61 14.76
C LEU A 11 24.80 8.67 13.70
N PRO A 12 25.79 9.12 12.91
CA PRO A 12 25.51 10.04 11.81
C PRO A 12 24.45 9.40 10.90
N ALA A 13 23.43 10.17 10.53
CA ALA A 13 22.44 9.72 9.57
C ALA A 13 23.14 9.37 8.25
N ALA A 14 22.77 8.25 7.65
CA ALA A 14 23.21 7.94 6.31
C ALA A 14 22.78 9.11 5.38
N PRO A 15 23.63 9.52 4.42
CA PRO A 15 23.23 10.55 3.48
C PRO A 15 21.94 10.14 2.77
N LEU A 16 21.00 11.08 2.69
CA LEU A 16 19.75 10.88 1.93
C LEU A 16 20.08 10.87 0.44
N PRO A 17 19.45 10.01 -0.36
CA PRO A 17 19.55 10.11 -1.80
C PRO A 17 19.03 11.48 -2.25
N GLU A 18 19.63 12.03 -3.31
CA GLU A 18 19.13 13.24 -3.93
C GLU A 18 17.71 12.97 -4.47
N ALA A 19 16.80 13.89 -4.20
CA ALA A 19 15.44 13.78 -4.74
C ALA A 19 15.52 14.00 -6.26
N PRO A 20 14.80 13.19 -7.07
CA PRO A 20 14.72 13.44 -8.49
C PRO A 20 14.16 14.84 -8.76
N GLU A 21 14.75 15.55 -9.71
CA GLU A 21 14.23 16.85 -10.17
C GLU A 21 12.95 16.61 -10.97
N GLY A 22 11.85 17.21 -10.55
CA GLY A 22 10.57 17.21 -11.25
C GLY A 22 9.41 17.26 -10.25
N ALA A 23 8.48 18.18 -10.44
CA ALA A 23 7.20 18.15 -9.75
C ALA A 23 6.36 17.03 -10.40
N GLU A 24 6.30 15.88 -9.76
CA GLU A 24 5.38 14.84 -10.18
C GLU A 24 3.94 15.31 -9.93
N VAL A 25 3.07 15.06 -10.89
CA VAL A 25 1.63 15.22 -10.71
C VAL A 25 1.22 14.22 -9.63
N MET A 26 0.62 14.73 -8.55
CA MET A 26 0.09 13.85 -7.51
C MET A 26 -1.18 13.20 -8.02
N ASP A 27 -1.13 11.90 -8.21
CA ASP A 27 -2.31 11.09 -8.45
C ASP A 27 -3.10 10.92 -7.15
N PHE A 28 -4.42 10.75 -7.26
CA PHE A 28 -5.23 10.36 -6.11
C PHE A 28 -5.70 8.91 -6.25
N THR A 29 -5.84 8.26 -5.12
CA THR A 29 -6.32 6.89 -5.00
C THR A 29 -7.53 6.84 -4.08
N VAL A 30 -8.38 5.84 -4.26
CA VAL A 30 -9.61 5.69 -3.48
C VAL A 30 -9.70 4.30 -2.90
N SER A 31 -10.03 4.20 -1.63
CA SER A 31 -10.34 2.92 -0.98
C SER A 31 -11.85 2.81 -0.80
N VAL A 32 -12.43 1.71 -1.26
CA VAL A 32 -13.85 1.40 -1.11
C VAL A 32 -14.05 0.24 -0.13
N SER A 33 -15.12 0.26 0.60
CA SER A 33 -15.52 -0.82 1.52
C SER A 33 -16.75 -1.60 1.05
N ARG A 34 -17.40 -1.14 -0.03
CA ARG A 34 -18.60 -1.74 -0.63
C ARG A 34 -18.57 -1.54 -2.14
N CYS A 35 -19.16 -2.49 -2.86
CA CYS A 35 -19.21 -2.46 -4.33
C CYS A 35 -19.96 -1.23 -4.88
N GLU A 36 -21.02 -0.79 -4.20
CA GLU A 36 -21.87 0.34 -4.62
C GLU A 36 -21.15 1.69 -4.58
N GLN A 37 -19.96 1.75 -3.98
CA GLN A 37 -19.14 2.97 -3.97
C GLN A 37 -18.38 3.18 -5.29
N ILE A 38 -18.29 2.14 -6.13
CA ILE A 38 -17.66 2.24 -7.45
C ILE A 38 -18.74 2.73 -8.43
N THR A 39 -18.93 4.05 -8.46
CA THR A 39 -19.92 4.70 -9.30
C THR A 39 -19.28 5.29 -10.56
N GLU A 40 -20.12 5.61 -11.55
CA GLU A 40 -19.66 6.29 -12.76
C GLU A 40 -19.05 7.67 -12.44
N GLU A 41 -19.60 8.37 -11.44
CA GLU A 41 -19.07 9.65 -10.98
C GLU A 41 -17.66 9.49 -10.40
N LEU A 42 -17.44 8.48 -9.57
CA LEU A 42 -16.11 8.18 -9.04
C LEU A 42 -15.10 7.92 -10.16
N LEU A 43 -15.49 7.09 -11.13
CA LEU A 43 -14.61 6.72 -12.23
C LEU A 43 -14.39 7.86 -13.23
N ALA A 44 -15.31 8.81 -13.32
CA ALA A 44 -15.15 10.02 -14.13
C ALA A 44 -14.04 10.94 -13.60
N GLU A 45 -13.78 10.91 -12.29
CA GLU A 45 -12.68 11.64 -11.65
C GLU A 45 -11.30 10.99 -11.90
N LYS A 46 -11.27 9.81 -12.54
CA LYS A 46 -10.05 9.09 -12.94
C LYS A 46 -9.06 8.83 -11.78
N PRO A 47 -9.50 8.17 -10.70
CA PRO A 47 -8.56 7.74 -9.68
C PRO A 47 -7.49 6.84 -10.30
N ALA A 48 -6.23 7.03 -9.91
CA ALA A 48 -5.15 6.19 -10.40
C ALA A 48 -5.33 4.74 -9.95
N ILE A 49 -5.78 4.54 -8.70
CA ILE A 49 -6.01 3.22 -8.12
C ILE A 49 -7.31 3.24 -7.31
N VAL A 50 -8.10 2.18 -7.48
CA VAL A 50 -9.23 1.87 -6.60
C VAL A 50 -8.89 0.61 -5.77
N TYR A 51 -8.78 0.79 -4.46
CA TYR A 51 -8.52 -0.28 -3.49
C TYR A 51 -9.84 -0.95 -3.11
N ILE A 52 -9.92 -2.27 -3.29
CA ILE A 52 -11.11 -3.08 -3.03
C ILE A 52 -10.76 -4.23 -2.09
N PRO A 53 -11.51 -4.45 -0.99
CA PRO A 53 -11.37 -5.66 -0.20
C PRO A 53 -11.43 -6.92 -1.07
N ALA A 54 -10.47 -7.85 -0.91
CA ALA A 54 -10.35 -9.03 -1.76
C ALA A 54 -11.63 -9.88 -1.76
N GLU A 55 -12.34 -9.94 -0.62
CA GLU A 55 -13.61 -10.65 -0.47
C GLU A 55 -14.79 -10.07 -1.26
N LEU A 56 -14.63 -8.86 -1.80
CA LEU A 56 -15.65 -8.23 -2.64
C LEU A 56 -15.44 -8.49 -4.13
N LEU A 57 -14.28 -8.98 -4.53
CA LEU A 57 -13.93 -9.17 -5.95
C LEU A 57 -14.93 -10.09 -6.66
N ASP A 58 -15.37 -11.17 -6.02
CA ASP A 58 -16.38 -12.09 -6.59
C ASP A 58 -17.76 -11.44 -6.86
N LYS A 59 -17.99 -10.23 -6.33
CA LYS A 59 -19.25 -9.49 -6.50
C LYS A 59 -19.18 -8.43 -7.60
N LEU A 60 -18.02 -8.29 -8.23
CA LEU A 60 -17.74 -7.25 -9.22
C LEU A 60 -17.25 -7.84 -10.53
N ASP A 61 -17.74 -7.30 -11.61
CA ASP A 61 -17.15 -7.52 -12.93
C ASP A 61 -16.14 -6.39 -13.21
N LEU A 62 -14.89 -6.60 -12.79
CA LEU A 62 -13.82 -5.61 -12.98
C LEU A 62 -13.49 -5.39 -14.46
N SER A 63 -13.80 -6.34 -15.35
CA SER A 63 -13.55 -6.21 -16.78
C SER A 63 -14.35 -5.07 -17.41
N ALA A 64 -15.53 -4.76 -16.85
CA ALA A 64 -16.38 -3.65 -17.28
C ALA A 64 -15.69 -2.27 -17.08
N TYR A 65 -14.67 -2.19 -16.23
CA TYR A 65 -13.95 -0.96 -15.90
C TYR A 65 -12.54 -0.91 -16.48
N ALA A 66 -12.18 -1.87 -17.34
CA ALA A 66 -10.84 -1.99 -17.91
C ALA A 66 -10.38 -0.67 -18.58
N GLY A 67 -9.14 -0.26 -18.27
CA GLY A 67 -8.54 0.95 -18.82
C GLY A 67 -9.01 2.28 -18.21
N ARG A 68 -9.91 2.25 -17.21
CA ARG A 68 -10.39 3.47 -16.52
C ARG A 68 -9.62 3.77 -15.25
N THR A 69 -9.19 2.76 -14.54
CA THR A 69 -8.41 2.84 -13.28
C THR A 69 -7.69 1.52 -13.06
N GLU A 70 -6.69 1.51 -12.22
CA GLU A 70 -6.09 0.28 -11.68
C GLU A 70 -6.93 -0.21 -10.49
N PHE A 71 -7.24 -1.50 -10.44
CA PHE A 71 -7.84 -2.12 -9.28
C PHE A 71 -6.79 -2.84 -8.44
N CYS A 72 -6.79 -2.56 -7.15
CA CYS A 72 -5.91 -3.16 -6.15
C CYS A 72 -6.72 -4.00 -5.16
N ALA A 73 -6.44 -5.29 -5.08
CA ALA A 73 -7.05 -6.19 -4.11
C ALA A 73 -6.44 -5.97 -2.72
N VAL A 74 -7.23 -5.57 -1.74
CA VAL A 74 -6.79 -5.37 -0.35
C VAL A 74 -7.00 -6.64 0.44
N LEU A 75 -5.93 -7.21 1.00
CA LEU A 75 -6.03 -8.37 1.86
C LEU A 75 -6.60 -8.00 3.24
N PRO A 76 -7.43 -8.87 3.85
CA PRO A 76 -8.09 -8.56 5.11
C PRO A 76 -7.08 -8.36 6.24
N ARG A 77 -7.28 -7.31 7.04
CA ARG A 77 -6.36 -6.96 8.14
C ARG A 77 -6.19 -8.09 9.15
N ILE A 78 -7.29 -8.80 9.47
CA ILE A 78 -7.29 -9.98 10.32
C ILE A 78 -7.30 -11.20 9.41
N PHE A 79 -6.26 -11.99 9.51
CA PHE A 79 -5.99 -13.12 8.64
C PHE A 79 -5.48 -14.29 9.48
N ARG A 80 -6.00 -15.47 9.19
CA ARG A 80 -5.59 -16.73 9.82
C ARG A 80 -5.00 -17.66 8.74
N THR A 81 -4.14 -18.57 9.13
CA THR A 81 -3.56 -19.56 8.20
C THR A 81 -4.63 -20.35 7.43
N ALA A 82 -5.79 -20.60 8.08
CA ALA A 82 -6.92 -21.27 7.41
C ALA A 82 -7.54 -20.45 6.28
N ASP A 83 -7.39 -19.13 6.27
CA ASP A 83 -7.97 -18.24 5.29
C ASP A 83 -7.08 -18.14 4.02
N GLU A 84 -5.81 -18.56 4.13
CA GLU A 84 -4.82 -18.45 3.05
C GLU A 84 -5.27 -19.10 1.73
N PRO A 85 -5.77 -20.35 1.70
CA PRO A 85 -6.19 -20.99 0.46
C PRO A 85 -7.32 -20.22 -0.24
N VAL A 86 -8.27 -19.70 0.54
CA VAL A 86 -9.43 -18.96 0.03
C VAL A 86 -8.98 -17.63 -0.59
N LEU A 87 -8.12 -16.88 0.12
CA LEU A 87 -7.61 -15.62 -0.38
C LEU A 87 -6.76 -15.80 -1.65
N ARG A 88 -5.94 -16.84 -1.69
CA ARG A 88 -5.14 -17.18 -2.86
C ARG A 88 -6.03 -17.53 -4.05
N ASP A 89 -7.07 -18.31 -3.86
CA ASP A 89 -8.04 -18.68 -4.88
C ASP A 89 -8.78 -17.45 -5.42
N ILE A 90 -9.25 -16.55 -4.54
CA ILE A 90 -9.89 -15.30 -4.95
C ILE A 90 -8.93 -14.49 -5.82
N LEU A 91 -7.69 -14.28 -5.37
CA LEU A 91 -6.73 -13.53 -6.16
C LEU A 91 -6.43 -14.18 -7.51
N GLN A 92 -6.35 -15.51 -7.59
CA GLN A 92 -6.12 -16.22 -8.85
C GLN A 92 -7.28 -16.07 -9.83
N ARG A 93 -8.52 -16.04 -9.35
CA ARG A 93 -9.72 -15.89 -10.19
C ARG A 93 -9.91 -14.48 -10.71
N HIS A 94 -9.30 -13.48 -10.08
CA HIS A 94 -9.44 -12.07 -10.44
C HIS A 94 -8.12 -11.44 -10.91
N PRO A 95 -7.57 -11.86 -12.06
CA PRO A 95 -6.34 -11.28 -12.60
C PRO A 95 -6.47 -9.81 -12.99
N GLU A 96 -7.69 -9.29 -13.12
CA GLU A 96 -8.00 -7.89 -13.43
C GLU A 96 -7.59 -6.94 -12.30
N ALA A 97 -7.52 -7.43 -11.04
CA ALA A 97 -6.89 -6.69 -9.96
C ALA A 97 -5.38 -6.72 -10.17
N ALA A 98 -4.83 -5.70 -10.81
CA ALA A 98 -3.43 -5.65 -11.25
C ALA A 98 -2.43 -5.60 -10.10
N SER A 99 -2.86 -5.17 -8.91
CA SER A 99 -2.03 -5.10 -7.71
C SER A 99 -2.71 -5.71 -6.48
N VAL A 100 -1.90 -5.97 -5.45
CA VAL A 100 -2.35 -6.51 -4.17
C VAL A 100 -1.80 -5.66 -3.04
N ALA A 101 -2.67 -5.15 -2.17
CA ALA A 101 -2.29 -4.43 -0.98
C ALA A 101 -2.19 -5.37 0.22
N ILE A 102 -1.05 -5.31 0.90
CA ILE A 102 -0.74 -6.14 2.06
C ILE A 102 -0.64 -5.29 3.33
N GLY A 103 -1.25 -5.73 4.41
CA GLY A 103 -1.28 -5.04 5.70
C GLY A 103 -0.44 -5.69 6.81
N ASN A 104 0.20 -6.83 6.53
CA ASN A 104 1.12 -7.52 7.46
C ASN A 104 2.04 -8.50 6.72
N LEU A 105 3.09 -8.98 7.43
CA LEU A 105 4.08 -9.93 6.87
C LEU A 105 3.46 -11.27 6.43
N GLY A 106 2.40 -11.72 7.10
CA GLY A 106 1.72 -12.98 6.77
C GLY A 106 1.05 -12.96 5.38
N HIS A 107 0.82 -11.79 4.81
CA HIS A 107 0.26 -11.66 3.45
C HIS A 107 1.30 -11.93 2.35
N LEU A 108 2.59 -11.79 2.62
CA LEU A 108 3.63 -11.97 1.60
C LEU A 108 3.60 -13.35 0.92
N PRO A 109 3.43 -14.48 1.62
CA PRO A 109 3.34 -15.79 0.97
C PRO A 109 2.14 -15.92 0.04
N ILE A 110 1.02 -15.21 0.33
CA ILE A 110 -0.19 -15.22 -0.49
C ILE A 110 0.02 -14.40 -1.76
N ALA A 111 0.58 -13.21 -1.62
CA ALA A 111 0.69 -12.22 -2.69
C ALA A 111 1.89 -12.50 -3.63
N ARG A 112 2.99 -13.06 -3.09
CA ARG A 112 4.16 -13.42 -3.89
C ARG A 112 3.83 -14.56 -4.85
N GLY A 113 4.44 -14.51 -6.02
CA GLY A 113 4.25 -15.54 -7.05
C GLY A 113 3.01 -15.35 -7.93
N LEU A 114 2.22 -14.31 -7.70
CA LEU A 114 1.09 -13.95 -8.57
C LEU A 114 1.51 -13.06 -9.76
N GLY A 115 2.77 -12.57 -9.77
CA GLY A 115 3.28 -11.69 -10.82
C GLY A 115 2.62 -10.31 -10.84
N ARG A 116 2.09 -9.85 -9.68
CA ARG A 116 1.39 -8.57 -9.54
C ARG A 116 2.21 -7.58 -8.75
N THR A 117 1.94 -6.30 -8.96
CA THR A 117 2.45 -5.20 -8.14
C THR A 117 2.02 -5.37 -6.68
N LEU A 118 2.96 -5.29 -5.75
CA LEU A 118 2.69 -5.37 -4.32
C LEU A 118 2.72 -3.99 -3.68
N ARG A 119 1.64 -3.64 -3.01
CA ARG A 119 1.48 -2.35 -2.33
C ARG A 119 1.38 -2.55 -0.83
N GLY A 120 2.09 -1.73 -0.07
CA GLY A 120 1.99 -1.74 1.38
C GLY A 120 0.83 -0.90 1.86
N ASP A 121 -0.15 -1.52 2.52
CA ASP A 121 -1.27 -0.82 3.15
C ASP A 121 -0.84 -0.12 4.46
N PHE A 122 -1.64 0.85 4.92
CA PHE A 122 -1.40 1.60 6.17
C PHE A 122 -1.17 0.70 7.40
N GLY A 123 -1.71 -0.52 7.39
CA GLY A 123 -1.52 -1.52 8.44
C GLY A 123 -0.06 -1.93 8.68
N LEU A 124 0.82 -1.70 7.71
CA LEU A 124 2.27 -1.92 7.85
C LEU A 124 2.93 -0.87 8.75
N ASN A 125 2.24 0.22 9.02
CA ASN A 125 2.66 1.28 9.92
C ASN A 125 4.07 1.83 9.60
N VAL A 126 4.25 2.27 8.36
CA VAL A 126 5.54 2.74 7.85
C VAL A 126 5.84 4.15 8.34
N TYR A 127 6.83 4.27 9.24
CA TYR A 127 7.16 5.53 9.92
C TYR A 127 8.49 6.15 9.49
N ASN A 128 9.39 5.38 8.89
CA ASN A 128 10.74 5.85 8.63
C ASN A 128 11.36 5.14 7.43
N SER A 129 12.45 5.69 6.93
CA SER A 129 13.14 5.19 5.74
C SER A 129 13.70 3.76 5.89
N ARG A 130 13.99 3.32 7.11
CA ARG A 130 14.45 1.93 7.34
C ARG A 130 13.30 0.94 7.14
N ALA A 131 12.10 1.29 7.62
CA ALA A 131 10.91 0.49 7.37
C ALA A 131 10.59 0.45 5.88
N VAL A 132 10.69 1.59 5.17
CA VAL A 132 10.54 1.65 3.71
C VAL A 132 11.50 0.69 3.03
N ARG A 133 12.80 0.78 3.34
CA ARG A 133 13.82 -0.09 2.75
C ARG A 133 13.54 -1.57 3.00
N PHE A 134 13.18 -1.93 4.23
CA PHE A 134 12.80 -3.29 4.57
C PHE A 134 11.67 -3.80 3.67
N TRP A 135 10.62 -3.01 3.48
CA TRP A 135 9.49 -3.41 2.66
C TRP A 135 9.84 -3.49 1.17
N GLN A 136 10.69 -2.59 0.66
CA GLN A 136 11.23 -2.70 -0.70
C GLN A 136 12.03 -4.00 -0.89
N GLU A 137 12.90 -4.34 0.06
CA GLU A 137 13.65 -5.61 0.06
C GLU A 137 12.72 -6.83 0.13
N MET A 138 11.55 -6.68 0.75
CA MET A 138 10.49 -7.69 0.74
C MET A 138 9.71 -7.73 -0.58
N GLY A 139 9.96 -6.83 -1.53
CA GLY A 139 9.36 -6.81 -2.86
C GLY A 139 8.13 -5.93 -3.00
N LEU A 140 7.94 -4.93 -2.12
CA LEU A 140 6.86 -3.97 -2.28
C LEU A 140 7.28 -2.83 -3.24
N ASP A 141 6.38 -2.48 -4.15
CA ASP A 141 6.55 -1.43 -5.14
C ASP A 141 6.15 -0.05 -4.61
N SER A 142 5.22 -0.01 -3.64
CA SER A 142 4.79 1.22 -2.98
C SER A 142 4.39 0.95 -1.53
N VAL A 143 4.26 2.01 -0.71
CA VAL A 143 3.79 1.92 0.66
C VAL A 143 2.84 3.05 1.00
N THR A 144 1.84 2.77 1.83
CA THR A 144 1.05 3.81 2.47
C THR A 144 1.74 4.23 3.77
N ALA A 145 2.09 5.51 3.86
CA ALA A 145 2.71 6.07 5.05
C ALA A 145 1.74 6.06 6.24
N SER A 146 2.27 5.94 7.46
CA SER A 146 1.45 6.07 8.65
C SER A 146 0.75 7.45 8.67
N PHE A 147 -0.55 7.45 8.98
CA PHE A 147 -1.36 8.66 9.10
C PHE A 147 -0.96 9.56 10.30
N GLU A 148 -0.06 9.09 11.16
CA GLU A 148 0.51 9.89 12.25
C GLU A 148 1.69 10.76 11.80
N LEU A 149 2.18 10.56 10.57
CA LEU A 149 3.28 11.34 10.02
C LEU A 149 2.81 12.71 9.52
N ARG A 150 3.66 13.72 9.73
CA ARG A 150 3.48 15.03 9.11
C ARG A 150 3.79 14.95 7.62
N TRP A 151 3.18 15.83 6.83
CA TRP A 151 3.39 15.87 5.38
C TRP A 151 4.88 15.92 4.97
N GLN A 152 5.70 16.70 5.67
CA GLN A 152 7.14 16.75 5.40
C GLN A 152 7.81 15.38 5.56
N GLN A 153 7.39 14.60 6.57
CA GLN A 153 7.93 13.26 6.79
C GLN A 153 7.47 12.28 5.70
N VAL A 154 6.21 12.37 5.27
CA VAL A 154 5.70 11.56 4.14
C VAL A 154 6.50 11.87 2.87
N ARG A 155 6.72 13.15 2.57
CA ARG A 155 7.55 13.58 1.44
C ARG A 155 8.99 13.06 1.55
N ASP A 156 9.55 13.00 2.75
CA ASP A 156 10.89 12.45 2.95
C ASP A 156 10.93 10.93 2.73
N LEU A 157 9.87 10.19 3.06
CA LEU A 157 9.75 8.77 2.74
C LEU A 157 9.59 8.54 1.24
N ALA A 158 8.83 9.39 0.55
CA ALA A 158 8.57 9.29 -0.89
C ALA A 158 9.84 9.42 -1.76
N LYS A 159 10.95 9.90 -1.20
CA LYS A 159 12.26 9.90 -1.88
C LYS A 159 12.84 8.48 -2.08
N TYR A 160 12.34 7.50 -1.37
CA TYR A 160 12.87 6.13 -1.39
C TYR A 160 11.98 5.16 -2.15
N VAL A 161 10.66 5.38 -2.12
CA VAL A 161 9.65 4.51 -2.73
C VAL A 161 8.41 5.33 -3.03
N PRO A 162 7.63 5.02 -4.07
CA PRO A 162 6.30 5.59 -4.23
C PRO A 162 5.49 5.46 -2.93
N CYS A 163 5.04 6.58 -2.39
CA CYS A 163 4.46 6.64 -1.06
C CYS A 163 3.09 7.32 -1.12
N GLU A 164 2.08 6.65 -0.59
CA GLU A 164 0.73 7.17 -0.46
C GLU A 164 0.52 7.78 0.92
N GLY A 165 -0.22 8.89 0.99
CA GLY A 165 -0.66 9.51 2.23
C GLY A 165 -2.18 9.49 2.32
N ILE A 166 -2.73 9.08 3.46
CA ILE A 166 -4.17 9.13 3.72
C ILE A 166 -4.56 10.58 4.03
N VAL A 167 -5.46 11.15 3.22
CA VAL A 167 -5.93 12.54 3.36
C VAL A 167 -7.37 12.62 3.87
N TYR A 168 -8.13 11.54 3.73
CA TYR A 168 -9.49 11.40 4.20
C TYR A 168 -9.82 9.93 4.48
N GLY A 169 -10.54 9.65 5.58
CA GLY A 169 -10.97 8.30 5.98
C GLY A 169 -11.83 8.31 7.24
#